data_ed4ba66e0ff74fdce518741858df59eb
#
_entry.id   ed4ba66e0ff74fdce518741858df59eb
#
_cell.length_a   1.000
_cell.length_b   1.000
_cell.length_c   1.000
_cell.angle_alpha   90.00
_cell.angle_beta   90.00
_cell.angle_gamma   90.00
#
_symmetry.space_group_name_H-M   'P 1'
#
loop_
_entity.id
_entity.type
_entity.pdbx_description
1 polymer ?
#
loop_
_entity_poly.entity_id
_entity_poly.type
_entity_poly.pdbx_seq_one_letter_code
_entity_poly.pdbx_strand_id
1 'polypeptide(L)'
;VILITDSRCTLYHAPGHPERPERVSRTVERLKTQDALRITWDAPVKVDAEALLRAHTADHIQRLGAGRTDFDGDTPAHPEILDHALRGVGGALRAAELARQGKSVFSLLRPPGHHATRSRAMGFCYLSTMAIAALHARATGARRVAVFDFDVHHGNGTEAILAGESGLTFASVHQHPCYPGTGAVDVGGNCFNHPLAPEFPRLEYRKVLSKALEKLMASKPDLLGVSAGFDAYARDPIAHETLESEDFHWLGGEIRRLGVPVFSILEGGYSDELPELILAYLKGISGK
;
A
#
# COMPACT_ATOMS: atom_id res chain seq x y z
N VAL A 1 -10.92 11.55 -9.33
CA VAL A 1 -10.23 10.79 -8.28
C VAL A 1 -10.44 11.46 -6.94
N ILE A 2 -10.69 10.66 -5.89
CA ILE A 2 -10.70 11.14 -4.51
C ILE A 2 -9.33 10.84 -3.89
N LEU A 3 -8.70 11.87 -3.31
CA LEU A 3 -7.46 11.77 -2.56
C LEU A 3 -7.77 11.93 -1.06
N ILE A 4 -7.40 10.92 -0.27
CA ILE A 4 -7.53 10.99 1.19
C ILE A 4 -6.17 11.34 1.76
N THR A 5 -6.07 12.43 2.51
CA THR A 5 -4.83 12.87 3.14
C THR A 5 -5.10 13.65 4.42
N ASP A 6 -4.08 13.77 5.28
CA ASP A 6 -4.09 14.56 6.49
C ASP A 6 -2.67 15.08 6.74
N SER A 7 -2.50 16.39 6.79
CA SER A 7 -1.18 17.01 6.97
C SER A 7 -0.44 16.57 8.23
N ARG A 8 -1.15 16.10 9.25
CA ARG A 8 -0.56 15.55 10.47
C ARG A 8 0.29 14.29 10.22
N CYS A 9 0.10 13.57 9.12
CA CYS A 9 0.97 12.44 8.77
C CYS A 9 2.41 12.87 8.41
N THR A 10 2.67 14.17 8.28
CA THR A 10 4.01 14.73 8.02
C THR A 10 4.72 15.26 9.27
N LEU A 11 4.14 15.10 10.46
CA LEU A 11 4.67 15.67 11.70
C LEU A 11 5.75 14.82 12.40
N TYR A 12 6.01 13.61 11.91
CA TYR A 12 7.07 12.74 12.44
C TYR A 12 8.14 12.45 11.39
N HIS A 13 9.39 12.31 11.82
CA HIS A 13 10.52 11.89 10.97
C HIS A 13 11.71 11.45 11.81
N ALA A 14 12.60 10.66 11.21
CA ALA A 14 13.94 10.40 11.72
C ALA A 14 14.98 11.03 10.76
N PRO A 15 16.01 11.73 11.24
CA PRO A 15 17.02 12.35 10.38
C PRO A 15 17.70 11.33 9.46
N GLY A 16 17.75 11.62 8.15
CA GLY A 16 18.36 10.73 7.16
C GLY A 16 17.53 9.52 6.75
N HIS A 17 16.37 9.33 7.34
CA HIS A 17 15.50 8.20 7.03
C HIS A 17 14.80 8.39 5.68
N PRO A 18 14.74 7.35 4.80
CA PRO A 18 14.10 7.47 3.48
C PRO A 18 12.58 7.67 3.58
N GLU A 19 11.91 7.05 4.58
CA GLU A 19 10.50 7.28 4.87
C GLU A 19 10.35 8.61 5.60
N ARG A 20 10.11 9.69 4.84
CA ARG A 20 10.18 11.09 5.28
C ARG A 20 8.91 11.88 4.91
N PRO A 21 8.61 12.99 5.63
CA PRO A 21 7.43 13.83 5.38
C PRO A 21 7.26 14.30 3.95
N GLU A 22 8.37 14.57 3.25
CA GLU A 22 8.39 15.10 1.88
C GLU A 22 7.74 14.15 0.88
N ARG A 23 7.69 12.84 1.16
CA ARG A 23 6.98 11.86 0.35
C ARG A 23 5.51 12.24 0.15
N VAL A 24 4.85 12.75 1.19
CA VAL A 24 3.45 13.19 1.14
C VAL A 24 3.34 14.69 0.85
N SER A 25 4.10 15.55 1.52
CA SER A 25 3.93 17.00 1.38
C SER A 25 4.22 17.48 -0.04
N ARG A 26 5.32 17.04 -0.68
CA ARG A 26 5.65 17.37 -2.08
C ARG A 26 4.63 16.78 -3.06
N THR A 27 4.14 15.56 -2.78
CA THR A 27 3.11 14.94 -3.62
C THR A 27 1.79 15.72 -3.55
N VAL A 28 1.36 16.14 -2.36
CA VAL A 28 0.16 16.98 -2.20
C VAL A 28 0.32 18.30 -2.94
N GLU A 29 1.48 18.95 -2.84
CA GLU A 29 1.77 20.20 -3.56
C GLU A 29 1.69 19.98 -5.08
N ARG A 30 2.35 18.93 -5.59
CA ARG A 30 2.33 18.59 -7.01
C ARG A 30 0.92 18.29 -7.52
N LEU A 31 0.13 17.56 -6.74
CA LEU A 31 -1.24 17.21 -7.11
C LEU A 31 -2.21 18.38 -7.03
N LYS A 32 -1.92 19.42 -6.25
CA LYS A 32 -2.70 20.68 -6.22
C LYS A 32 -2.41 21.59 -7.41
N THR A 33 -1.21 21.53 -7.99
CA THR A 33 -0.77 22.42 -9.06
C THR A 33 -0.96 21.83 -10.47
N GLN A 34 -1.34 20.56 -10.60
CA GLN A 34 -1.60 19.91 -11.88
C GLN A 34 -3.03 20.18 -12.38
N ASP A 35 -3.26 20.11 -13.70
CA ASP A 35 -4.52 20.36 -14.38
C ASP A 35 -5.11 19.13 -15.10
N ALA A 36 -4.35 18.02 -15.17
CA ALA A 36 -4.73 16.82 -15.91
C ALA A 36 -5.88 16.04 -15.23
N LEU A 37 -6.01 16.13 -13.91
CA LEU A 37 -6.98 15.37 -13.12
C LEU A 37 -7.87 16.30 -12.29
N ARG A 38 -9.17 16.01 -12.27
CA ARG A 38 -10.06 16.58 -11.26
C ARG A 38 -9.91 15.78 -9.97
N ILE A 39 -9.32 16.39 -8.95
CA ILE A 39 -9.09 15.79 -7.63
C ILE A 39 -10.10 16.37 -6.63
N THR A 40 -10.74 15.48 -5.87
CA THR A 40 -11.52 15.81 -4.66
C THR A 40 -10.72 15.36 -3.47
N TRP A 41 -10.52 16.24 -2.49
CA TRP A 41 -9.79 15.94 -1.26
C TRP A 41 -10.76 15.48 -0.18
N ASP A 42 -10.39 14.41 0.53
CA ASP A 42 -11.14 13.86 1.68
C ASP A 42 -10.16 13.56 2.83
N ALA A 43 -10.68 13.24 3.99
CA ALA A 43 -9.91 13.01 5.21
C ALA A 43 -10.09 11.57 5.73
N PRO A 44 -9.11 11.03 6.50
CA PRO A 44 -9.25 9.74 7.16
C PRO A 44 -10.39 9.75 8.18
N VAL A 45 -11.08 8.62 8.30
CA VAL A 45 -12.11 8.39 9.32
C VAL A 45 -11.50 7.94 10.63
N LYS A 46 -12.26 8.05 11.72
CA LYS A 46 -11.87 7.47 13.01
C LYS A 46 -11.88 5.94 12.92
N VAL A 47 -10.88 5.32 13.50
CA VAL A 47 -10.71 3.86 13.54
C VAL A 47 -11.23 3.35 14.89
N ASP A 48 -12.03 2.29 14.86
CA ASP A 48 -12.43 1.57 16.07
C ASP A 48 -11.44 0.45 16.40
N ALA A 49 -11.45 0.05 17.67
CA ALA A 49 -10.53 -1.00 18.16
C ALA A 49 -10.82 -2.36 17.52
N GLU A 50 -12.07 -2.64 17.14
CA GLU A 50 -12.45 -3.91 16.52
C GLU A 50 -11.78 -4.07 15.15
N ALA A 51 -11.72 -3.01 14.33
CA ALA A 51 -11.03 -3.05 13.04
C ALA A 51 -9.55 -3.41 13.20
N LEU A 52 -8.88 -2.85 14.21
CA LEU A 52 -7.46 -3.14 14.49
C LEU A 52 -7.25 -4.58 14.95
N LEU A 53 -8.09 -5.05 15.86
CA LEU A 53 -7.96 -6.40 16.47
C LEU A 53 -8.25 -7.53 15.47
N ARG A 54 -8.85 -7.25 14.33
CA ARG A 54 -8.96 -8.22 13.23
C ARG A 54 -7.59 -8.60 12.64
N ALA A 55 -6.67 -7.65 12.60
CA ALA A 55 -5.35 -7.81 11.98
C ALA A 55 -4.21 -7.93 13.00
N HIS A 56 -4.31 -7.27 14.14
CA HIS A 56 -3.23 -7.16 15.12
C HIS A 56 -3.62 -7.66 16.50
N THR A 57 -2.60 -8.09 17.26
CA THR A 57 -2.78 -8.41 18.69
C THR A 57 -2.91 -7.15 19.53
N ALA A 58 -3.63 -7.23 20.65
CA ALA A 58 -3.76 -6.12 21.59
C ALA A 58 -2.39 -5.67 22.12
N ASP A 59 -1.48 -6.61 22.38
CA ASP A 59 -0.11 -6.32 22.86
C ASP A 59 0.69 -5.51 21.83
N HIS A 60 0.51 -5.78 20.53
CA HIS A 60 1.16 -4.99 19.48
C HIS A 60 0.67 -3.54 19.48
N ILE A 61 -0.64 -3.35 19.53
CA ILE A 61 -1.26 -2.00 19.58
C ILE A 61 -0.81 -1.25 20.83
N GLN A 62 -0.76 -1.93 21.98
CA GLN A 62 -0.27 -1.35 23.24
C GLN A 62 1.20 -0.91 23.14
N ARG A 63 2.07 -1.74 22.53
CA ARG A 63 3.49 -1.39 22.32
C ARG A 63 3.65 -0.17 21.42
N LEU A 64 2.86 -0.04 20.36
CA LEU A 64 2.86 1.15 19.51
C LEU A 64 2.46 2.39 20.29
N GLY A 65 1.43 2.30 21.13
CA GLY A 65 1.00 3.40 22.00
C GLY A 65 2.03 3.80 23.05
N ALA A 66 2.90 2.88 23.47
CA ALA A 66 3.98 3.18 24.41
C ALA A 66 5.13 3.97 23.78
N GLY A 67 5.43 3.74 22.48
CA GLY A 67 6.35 4.54 21.64
C GLY A 67 7.75 4.79 22.21
N ARG A 68 8.30 3.85 23.00
CA ARG A 68 9.50 4.12 23.83
C ARG A 68 10.81 3.60 23.26
N THR A 69 10.76 2.62 22.39
CA THR A 69 11.94 1.97 21.82
C THR A 69 11.69 1.62 20.37
N ASP A 70 12.73 1.68 19.56
CA ASP A 70 12.67 1.29 18.16
C ASP A 70 12.15 -0.14 18.03
N PHE A 71 11.39 -0.41 16.96
CA PHE A 71 10.73 -1.69 16.74
C PHE A 71 11.64 -2.70 16.04
N ASP A 72 12.52 -2.19 15.17
CA ASP A 72 13.66 -2.89 14.57
C ASP A 72 14.73 -1.86 14.13
N GLY A 73 15.74 -2.30 13.35
CA GLY A 73 16.87 -1.46 12.95
C GLY A 73 16.52 -0.28 12.03
N ASP A 74 15.34 -0.31 11.41
CA ASP A 74 14.88 0.69 10.44
C ASP A 74 13.42 1.15 10.68
N THR A 75 12.84 0.79 11.81
CA THR A 75 11.47 1.19 12.18
C THR A 75 11.52 1.92 13.54
N PRO A 76 11.89 3.22 13.53
CA PRO A 76 12.13 3.96 14.75
C PRO A 76 10.86 4.24 15.54
N ALA A 77 11.00 4.36 16.86
CA ALA A 77 9.93 4.85 17.71
C ALA A 77 9.79 6.37 17.54
N HIS A 78 8.55 6.83 17.41
CA HIS A 78 8.23 8.25 17.43
C HIS A 78 7.15 8.53 18.48
N PRO A 79 7.14 9.71 19.10
CA PRO A 79 5.99 10.17 19.87
C PRO A 79 4.72 10.08 19.00
N GLU A 80 3.62 9.59 19.57
CA GLU A 80 2.31 9.50 18.89
C GLU A 80 2.31 8.65 17.61
N ILE A 81 3.29 7.72 17.43
CA ILE A 81 3.37 6.89 16.21
C ILE A 81 2.08 6.07 15.99
N LEU A 82 1.43 5.63 17.07
CA LEU A 82 0.15 4.95 16.95
C LEU A 82 -0.90 5.86 16.31
N ASP A 83 -0.97 7.14 16.69
CA ASP A 83 -1.94 8.09 16.12
C ASP A 83 -1.65 8.37 14.64
N HIS A 84 -0.36 8.40 14.24
CA HIS A 84 0.01 8.51 12.83
C HIS A 84 -0.40 7.26 12.04
N ALA A 85 -0.13 6.06 12.57
CA ALA A 85 -0.55 4.80 11.95
C ALA A 85 -2.08 4.67 11.86
N LEU A 86 -2.81 5.10 12.90
CA LEU A 86 -4.28 5.12 12.90
C LEU A 86 -4.86 6.04 11.83
N ARG A 87 -4.21 7.18 11.51
CA ARG A 87 -4.63 8.02 10.37
C ARG A 87 -4.48 7.28 9.04
N GLY A 88 -3.38 6.55 8.85
CA GLY A 88 -3.18 5.67 7.68
C GLY A 88 -4.31 4.64 7.55
N VAL A 89 -4.61 3.94 8.64
CA VAL A 89 -5.71 2.97 8.69
C VAL A 89 -7.05 3.65 8.39
N GLY A 90 -7.35 4.79 9.03
CA GLY A 90 -8.59 5.54 8.78
C GLY A 90 -8.73 6.00 7.33
N GLY A 91 -7.61 6.34 6.69
CA GLY A 91 -7.57 6.65 5.25
C GLY A 91 -7.90 5.43 4.39
N ALA A 92 -7.36 4.26 4.71
CA ALA A 92 -7.62 3.04 3.96
C ALA A 92 -9.06 2.53 4.15
N LEU A 93 -9.62 2.60 5.36
CA LEU A 93 -11.02 2.28 5.63
C LEU A 93 -11.97 3.18 4.82
N ARG A 94 -11.70 4.48 4.82
CA ARG A 94 -12.46 5.47 4.03
C ARG A 94 -12.34 5.21 2.54
N ALA A 95 -11.13 4.86 2.07
CA ALA A 95 -10.89 4.56 0.67
C ALA A 95 -11.67 3.31 0.21
N ALA A 96 -11.66 2.24 1.01
CA ALA A 96 -12.41 1.02 0.73
C ALA A 96 -13.93 1.27 0.71
N GLU A 97 -14.45 2.07 1.63
CA GLU A 97 -15.86 2.48 1.66
C GLU A 97 -16.27 3.22 0.38
N LEU A 98 -15.51 4.24 -0.01
CA LEU A 98 -15.78 5.05 -1.19
C LEU A 98 -15.63 4.24 -2.49
N ALA A 99 -14.67 3.33 -2.55
CA ALA A 99 -14.50 2.44 -3.70
C ALA A 99 -15.73 1.55 -3.91
N ARG A 100 -16.30 1.01 -2.84
CA ARG A 100 -17.56 0.23 -2.90
C ARG A 100 -18.76 1.05 -3.38
N GLN A 101 -18.68 2.38 -3.29
CA GLN A 101 -19.66 3.33 -3.87
C GLN A 101 -19.32 3.70 -5.33
N GLY A 102 -18.35 3.00 -5.96
CA GLY A 102 -17.95 3.23 -7.37
C GLY A 102 -17.02 4.43 -7.56
N LYS A 103 -16.34 4.90 -6.51
CA LYS A 103 -15.37 5.99 -6.62
C LYS A 103 -13.96 5.45 -6.83
N SER A 104 -13.16 6.15 -7.63
CA SER A 104 -11.71 5.90 -7.72
C SER A 104 -11.02 6.66 -6.59
N VAL A 105 -10.29 5.97 -5.73
CA VAL A 105 -9.78 6.54 -4.48
C VAL A 105 -8.32 6.16 -4.26
N PHE A 106 -7.52 7.11 -3.79
CA PHE A 106 -6.13 6.90 -3.36
C PHE A 106 -5.92 7.52 -1.97
N SER A 107 -5.47 6.72 -1.01
CA SER A 107 -5.06 7.18 0.33
C SER A 107 -3.58 7.55 0.31
N LEU A 108 -3.31 8.85 0.39
CA LEU A 108 -1.97 9.44 0.38
C LEU A 108 -1.58 9.82 1.82
N LEU A 109 -1.17 8.82 2.58
CA LEU A 109 -0.84 8.94 4.00
C LEU A 109 0.44 8.17 4.33
N ARG A 110 1.06 8.50 5.47
CA ARG A 110 2.18 7.85 6.14
C ARG A 110 1.76 7.46 7.55
N PRO A 111 2.36 6.41 8.12
CA PRO A 111 3.37 5.47 7.59
C PRO A 111 2.80 4.48 6.58
N PRO A 112 3.67 3.76 5.82
CA PRO A 112 3.27 2.57 5.06
C PRO A 112 2.84 1.44 5.99
N GLY A 113 2.32 0.32 5.43
CA GLY A 113 1.72 -0.72 6.26
C GLY A 113 2.05 -2.17 5.89
N HIS A 114 2.47 -2.47 4.67
CA HIS A 114 2.47 -3.82 4.14
C HIS A 114 3.47 -4.79 4.80
N HIS A 115 4.49 -4.29 5.53
CA HIS A 115 5.42 -5.13 6.27
C HIS A 115 4.98 -5.46 7.71
N ALA A 116 4.07 -4.69 8.31
CA ALA A 116 3.64 -4.92 9.68
C ALA A 116 2.84 -6.23 9.81
N THR A 117 3.34 -7.17 10.60
CA THR A 117 2.68 -8.45 10.87
C THR A 117 1.66 -8.32 12.01
N ARG A 118 0.97 -9.42 12.38
CA ARG A 118 0.01 -9.40 13.50
C ARG A 118 0.56 -8.83 14.80
N SER A 119 1.85 -9.03 15.05
CA SER A 119 2.46 -8.71 16.35
C SER A 119 3.77 -7.93 16.26
N ARG A 120 4.17 -7.51 15.06
CA ARG A 120 5.47 -6.86 14.85
C ARG A 120 5.36 -5.70 13.86
N ALA A 121 5.86 -4.53 14.26
CA ALA A 121 6.21 -3.43 13.38
C ALA A 121 7.58 -3.66 12.78
N MET A 122 7.78 -3.41 11.49
CA MET A 122 9.02 -3.61 10.77
C MET A 122 8.98 -2.94 9.39
N GLY A 123 10.13 -2.65 8.78
CA GLY A 123 10.19 -2.11 7.42
C GLY A 123 9.41 -0.79 7.30
N PHE A 124 9.58 0.13 8.21
CA PHE A 124 8.88 1.43 8.28
C PHE A 124 7.37 1.33 8.58
N CYS A 125 6.83 0.11 8.72
CA CYS A 125 5.41 -0.17 8.88
C CYS A 125 5.06 -0.49 10.34
N TYR A 126 4.03 0.16 10.87
CA TYR A 126 3.59 0.00 12.26
C TYR A 126 2.28 -0.78 12.38
N LEU A 127 1.31 -0.51 11.52
CA LEU A 127 0.05 -1.25 11.38
C LEU A 127 -0.11 -1.70 9.92
N SER A 128 -0.60 -2.92 9.70
CA SER A 128 -0.88 -3.42 8.35
C SER A 128 -2.14 -2.81 7.78
N THR A 129 -2.00 -1.58 7.29
CA THR A 129 -3.09 -0.71 6.82
C THR A 129 -3.96 -1.39 5.78
N MET A 130 -3.36 -2.04 4.79
CA MET A 130 -4.08 -2.77 3.74
C MET A 130 -4.81 -4.00 4.29
N ALA A 131 -4.16 -4.81 5.13
CA ALA A 131 -4.80 -6.00 5.68
C ALA A 131 -5.99 -5.64 6.59
N ILE A 132 -5.86 -4.56 7.41
CA ILE A 132 -6.97 -4.05 8.22
C ILE A 132 -8.15 -3.65 7.32
N ALA A 133 -7.88 -2.90 6.23
CA ALA A 133 -8.93 -2.46 5.30
C ALA A 133 -9.62 -3.64 4.60
N ALA A 134 -8.85 -4.66 4.16
CA ALA A 134 -9.39 -5.85 3.52
C ALA A 134 -10.27 -6.68 4.47
N LEU A 135 -9.79 -6.94 5.69
CA LEU A 135 -10.56 -7.66 6.72
C LEU A 135 -11.82 -6.88 7.14
N HIS A 136 -11.71 -5.56 7.30
CA HIS A 136 -12.87 -4.71 7.61
C HIS A 136 -13.90 -4.72 6.47
N ALA A 137 -13.46 -4.60 5.22
CA ALA A 137 -14.36 -4.67 4.07
C ALA A 137 -15.11 -6.02 4.02
N ARG A 138 -14.43 -7.14 4.32
CA ARG A 138 -15.06 -8.45 4.48
C ARG A 138 -16.10 -8.46 5.58
N ALA A 139 -15.76 -7.95 6.76
CA ALA A 139 -16.67 -7.90 7.91
C ALA A 139 -17.90 -6.99 7.67
N THR A 140 -17.78 -5.99 6.79
CA THR A 140 -18.84 -5.03 6.46
C THR A 140 -19.56 -5.32 5.13
N GLY A 141 -19.44 -6.55 4.60
CA GLY A 141 -20.31 -7.06 3.53
C GLY A 141 -19.67 -7.22 2.14
N ALA A 142 -18.37 -6.98 1.96
CA ALA A 142 -17.68 -7.43 0.76
C ALA A 142 -17.57 -8.96 0.79
N ARG A 143 -17.93 -9.66 -0.29
CA ARG A 143 -17.91 -11.13 -0.31
C ARG A 143 -16.52 -11.68 -0.61
N ARG A 144 -15.80 -11.04 -1.49
CA ARG A 144 -14.42 -11.39 -1.89
C ARG A 144 -13.62 -10.13 -2.09
N VAL A 145 -12.50 -10.02 -1.38
CA VAL A 145 -11.56 -8.89 -1.52
C VAL A 145 -10.24 -9.44 -2.04
N ALA A 146 -9.75 -8.86 -3.13
CA ALA A 146 -8.40 -9.08 -3.60
C ALA A 146 -7.49 -7.95 -3.14
N VAL A 147 -6.24 -8.26 -2.85
CA VAL A 147 -5.19 -7.29 -2.55
C VAL A 147 -4.05 -7.50 -3.53
N PHE A 148 -3.70 -6.46 -4.26
CA PHE A 148 -2.57 -6.40 -5.16
C PHE A 148 -1.50 -5.50 -4.59
N ASP A 149 -0.30 -6.04 -4.37
CA ASP A 149 0.85 -5.32 -3.86
C ASP A 149 1.92 -5.24 -4.95
N PHE A 150 2.20 -4.02 -5.40
CA PHE A 150 3.25 -3.77 -6.40
C PHE A 150 4.42 -2.95 -5.85
N ASP A 151 4.48 -2.79 -4.53
CA ASP A 151 5.69 -2.34 -3.87
C ASP A 151 6.85 -3.28 -4.23
N VAL A 152 8.05 -2.73 -4.40
CA VAL A 152 9.22 -3.54 -4.78
C VAL A 152 9.64 -4.53 -3.70
N HIS A 153 9.24 -4.28 -2.44
CA HIS A 153 9.46 -5.17 -1.31
C HIS A 153 8.27 -6.11 -1.12
N HIS A 154 8.55 -7.35 -0.70
CA HIS A 154 7.48 -8.29 -0.39
C HIS A 154 6.58 -7.79 0.75
N GLY A 155 5.26 -7.75 0.51
CA GLY A 155 4.26 -7.37 1.51
C GLY A 155 4.02 -8.47 2.56
N ASN A 156 5.08 -8.88 3.23
CA ASN A 156 5.10 -10.02 4.17
C ASN A 156 4.10 -9.89 5.33
N GLY A 157 3.84 -8.67 5.77
CA GLY A 157 2.87 -8.40 6.84
C GLY A 157 1.44 -8.61 6.37
N THR A 158 1.10 -8.07 5.20
CA THR A 158 -0.20 -8.29 4.56
C THR A 158 -0.40 -9.78 4.30
N GLU A 159 0.59 -10.47 3.70
CA GLU A 159 0.55 -11.91 3.47
C GLU A 159 0.29 -12.69 4.76
N ALA A 160 1.08 -12.46 5.81
CA ALA A 160 0.97 -13.19 7.08
C ALA A 160 -0.40 -13.01 7.76
N ILE A 161 -1.07 -11.90 7.53
CA ILE A 161 -2.40 -11.63 8.09
C ILE A 161 -3.50 -12.26 7.23
N LEU A 162 -3.36 -12.26 5.90
CA LEU A 162 -4.40 -12.70 4.97
C LEU A 162 -4.30 -14.18 4.58
N ALA A 163 -3.15 -14.84 4.84
CA ALA A 163 -2.91 -16.22 4.47
C ALA A 163 -3.96 -17.17 5.09
N GLY A 164 -4.65 -17.93 4.23
CA GLY A 164 -5.70 -18.86 4.65
C GLY A 164 -7.05 -18.22 5.00
N GLU A 165 -7.17 -16.89 4.97
CA GLU A 165 -8.42 -16.19 5.27
C GLU A 165 -9.43 -16.35 4.12
N SER A 166 -10.60 -16.87 4.44
CA SER A 166 -11.65 -17.13 3.44
C SER A 166 -12.20 -15.85 2.80
N GLY A 167 -12.28 -15.86 1.47
CA GLY A 167 -12.77 -14.74 0.68
C GLY A 167 -11.77 -13.59 0.54
N LEU A 168 -10.51 -13.81 0.93
CA LEU A 168 -9.40 -12.91 0.69
C LEU A 168 -8.40 -13.57 -0.27
N THR A 169 -7.83 -12.79 -1.17
CA THR A 169 -6.71 -13.18 -2.02
C THR A 169 -5.67 -12.07 -2.02
N PHE A 170 -4.40 -12.45 -2.05
CA PHE A 170 -3.28 -11.52 -2.07
C PHE A 170 -2.32 -11.91 -3.19
N ALA A 171 -1.75 -10.94 -3.88
CA ALA A 171 -0.63 -11.13 -4.77
C ALA A 171 0.39 -10.00 -4.60
N SER A 172 1.66 -10.37 -4.49
CA SER A 172 2.79 -9.44 -4.40
C SER A 172 3.75 -9.69 -5.55
N VAL A 173 4.15 -8.62 -6.24
CA VAL A 173 5.20 -8.63 -7.27
C VAL A 173 6.37 -7.83 -6.71
N HIS A 174 7.48 -8.48 -6.40
CA HIS A 174 8.54 -7.89 -5.61
C HIS A 174 9.93 -8.38 -6.03
N GLN A 175 10.95 -7.57 -5.75
CA GLN A 175 12.35 -7.96 -5.94
C GLN A 175 12.75 -9.07 -4.95
N HIS A 176 13.44 -10.10 -5.43
CA HIS A 176 14.00 -11.15 -4.60
C HIS A 176 15.35 -11.65 -5.20
N PRO A 177 16.44 -11.71 -4.42
CA PRO A 177 16.55 -11.35 -2.99
C PRO A 177 16.43 -9.84 -2.73
N CYS A 178 15.67 -9.48 -1.72
CA CYS A 178 15.54 -8.14 -1.16
C CYS A 178 14.95 -8.22 0.25
N TYR A 179 14.88 -7.09 0.98
CA TYR A 179 14.14 -7.01 2.23
C TYR A 179 12.66 -7.46 2.03
N PRO A 180 12.03 -8.18 2.95
CA PRO A 180 12.57 -8.72 4.20
C PRO A 180 13.15 -10.14 4.06
N GLY A 181 13.44 -10.63 2.86
CA GLY A 181 13.99 -11.95 2.58
C GLY A 181 12.94 -13.07 2.49
N THR A 182 11.66 -12.70 2.32
CA THR A 182 10.51 -13.62 2.19
C THR A 182 9.84 -13.50 0.82
N GLY A 183 8.76 -14.24 0.55
CA GLY A 183 8.00 -14.15 -0.69
C GLY A 183 8.53 -15.00 -1.85
N ALA A 184 9.39 -15.99 -1.58
CA ALA A 184 9.92 -16.88 -2.62
C ALA A 184 8.89 -17.90 -3.15
N VAL A 185 7.84 -18.19 -2.38
CA VAL A 185 6.81 -19.19 -2.69
C VAL A 185 5.43 -18.74 -2.24
N ASP A 186 4.38 -19.26 -2.87
CA ASP A 186 2.99 -19.01 -2.50
C ASP A 186 2.66 -19.55 -1.09
N VAL A 187 1.75 -18.87 -0.37
CA VAL A 187 1.38 -19.21 1.01
C VAL A 187 -0.14 -19.32 1.16
N GLY A 188 -0.60 -20.23 2.03
CA GLY A 188 -2.00 -20.33 2.45
C GLY A 188 -3.01 -20.68 1.35
N GLY A 189 -2.56 -20.95 0.12
CA GLY A 189 -3.41 -21.25 -1.03
C GLY A 189 -4.16 -20.05 -1.62
N ASN A 190 -4.05 -18.87 -0.99
CA ASN A 190 -4.69 -17.62 -1.40
C ASN A 190 -3.73 -16.43 -1.49
N CYS A 191 -2.46 -16.61 -1.16
CA CYS A 191 -1.39 -15.62 -1.30
C CYS A 191 -0.41 -16.08 -2.38
N PHE A 192 -0.22 -15.25 -3.40
CA PHE A 192 0.55 -15.55 -4.60
C PHE A 192 1.76 -14.62 -4.69
N ASN A 193 2.96 -15.19 -4.72
CA ASN A 193 4.20 -14.47 -4.74
C ASN A 193 4.85 -14.53 -6.12
N HIS A 194 5.26 -13.37 -6.62
CA HIS A 194 5.92 -13.20 -7.92
C HIS A 194 7.29 -12.54 -7.71
N PRO A 195 8.30 -13.31 -7.22
CA PRO A 195 9.63 -12.79 -7.01
C PRO A 195 10.33 -12.49 -8.34
N LEU A 196 11.01 -11.35 -8.42
CA LEU A 196 11.79 -10.88 -9.57
C LEU A 196 13.26 -10.68 -9.15
N ALA A 197 14.18 -11.04 -10.02
CA ALA A 197 15.61 -10.73 -9.78
C ALA A 197 15.82 -9.21 -9.88
N PRO A 198 16.83 -8.65 -9.17
CA PRO A 198 17.24 -7.26 -9.38
C PRO A 198 17.50 -6.96 -10.85
N GLU A 199 17.22 -5.73 -11.27
CA GLU A 199 17.38 -5.26 -12.66
C GLU A 199 16.53 -6.07 -13.66
N PHE A 200 15.34 -6.55 -13.22
CA PHE A 200 14.48 -7.35 -14.08
C PHE A 200 14.04 -6.55 -15.31
N PRO A 201 14.07 -7.15 -16.52
CA PRO A 201 13.76 -6.41 -17.75
C PRO A 201 12.37 -5.77 -17.73
N ARG A 202 12.29 -4.47 -17.92
CA ARG A 202 11.09 -3.62 -17.79
C ARG A 202 9.83 -4.20 -18.46
N LEU A 203 9.95 -4.66 -19.70
CA LEU A 203 8.79 -5.21 -20.43
C LEU A 203 8.33 -6.57 -19.87
N GLU A 204 9.26 -7.36 -19.38
CA GLU A 204 8.95 -8.64 -18.73
C GLU A 204 8.31 -8.39 -17.35
N TYR A 205 8.76 -7.34 -16.63
CA TYR A 205 8.15 -6.90 -15.37
C TYR A 205 6.66 -6.60 -15.57
N ARG A 206 6.29 -5.84 -16.62
CA ARG A 206 4.87 -5.59 -16.97
C ARG A 206 4.08 -6.90 -17.16
N LYS A 207 4.66 -7.91 -17.81
CA LYS A 207 3.99 -9.21 -18.00
C LYS A 207 3.73 -9.91 -16.66
N VAL A 208 4.67 -9.81 -15.72
CA VAL A 208 4.49 -10.39 -14.38
C VAL A 208 3.41 -9.64 -13.60
N LEU A 209 3.37 -8.29 -13.66
CA LEU A 209 2.30 -7.49 -13.07
C LEU A 209 0.92 -7.88 -13.64
N SER A 210 0.81 -8.02 -14.97
CA SER A 210 -0.45 -8.47 -15.60
C SER A 210 -0.85 -9.86 -15.13
N LYS A 211 0.09 -10.82 -15.08
CA LYS A 211 -0.17 -12.19 -14.61
C LYS A 211 -0.64 -12.24 -13.15
N ALA A 212 -0.06 -11.42 -12.29
CA ALA A 212 -0.49 -11.30 -10.89
C ALA A 212 -1.94 -10.76 -10.79
N LEU A 213 -2.29 -9.74 -11.58
CA LEU A 213 -3.65 -9.23 -11.66
C LEU A 213 -4.64 -10.29 -12.18
N GLU A 214 -4.29 -11.01 -13.24
CA GLU A 214 -5.10 -12.12 -13.76
C GLU A 214 -5.35 -13.19 -12.70
N LYS A 215 -4.31 -13.55 -11.93
CA LYS A 215 -4.40 -14.52 -10.83
C LYS A 215 -5.38 -14.07 -9.75
N LEU A 216 -5.34 -12.80 -9.36
CA LEU A 216 -6.28 -12.22 -8.40
C LEU A 216 -7.71 -12.22 -8.95
N MET A 217 -7.89 -11.85 -10.23
CA MET A 217 -9.22 -11.78 -10.86
C MET A 217 -9.89 -13.14 -11.02
N ALA A 218 -9.13 -14.24 -11.02
CA ALA A 218 -9.69 -15.60 -11.00
C ALA A 218 -10.54 -15.87 -9.75
N SER A 219 -10.31 -15.18 -8.64
CA SER A 219 -11.14 -15.24 -7.42
C SER A 219 -12.48 -14.50 -7.56
N LYS A 220 -12.69 -13.74 -8.66
CA LYS A 220 -13.87 -12.88 -8.92
C LYS A 220 -14.13 -11.92 -7.73
N PRO A 221 -13.19 -11.05 -7.38
CA PRO A 221 -13.36 -10.13 -6.26
C PRO A 221 -14.44 -9.11 -6.57
N ASP A 222 -15.12 -8.64 -5.53
CA ASP A 222 -16.05 -7.50 -5.59
C ASP A 222 -15.42 -6.20 -5.05
N LEU A 223 -14.17 -6.28 -4.59
CA LEU A 223 -13.34 -5.14 -4.21
C LEU A 223 -11.85 -5.49 -4.41
N LEU A 224 -11.08 -4.55 -4.96
CA LEU A 224 -9.63 -4.65 -5.09
C LEU A 224 -8.96 -3.55 -4.26
N GLY A 225 -8.14 -3.95 -3.27
CA GLY A 225 -7.19 -3.06 -2.60
C GLY A 225 -5.84 -3.11 -3.32
N VAL A 226 -5.18 -1.98 -3.44
CA VAL A 226 -3.87 -1.87 -4.07
C VAL A 226 -2.89 -1.24 -3.08
N SER A 227 -1.92 -2.03 -2.59
CA SER A 227 -0.71 -1.54 -1.93
C SER A 227 0.20 -0.95 -3.00
N ALA A 228 0.21 0.38 -3.08
CA ALA A 228 0.87 1.12 -4.15
C ALA A 228 2.23 1.64 -3.68
N GLY A 229 3.28 0.85 -3.91
CA GLY A 229 4.67 1.25 -3.77
C GLY A 229 5.25 1.71 -5.11
N PHE A 230 6.10 2.73 -5.06
CA PHE A 230 6.70 3.33 -6.26
C PHE A 230 8.22 3.14 -6.29
N ASP A 231 8.73 2.26 -5.45
CA ASP A 231 10.14 1.97 -5.27
C ASP A 231 10.72 0.93 -6.26
N ALA A 232 9.87 0.31 -7.10
CA ALA A 232 10.34 -0.39 -8.30
C ALA A 232 10.82 0.58 -9.41
N TYR A 233 10.79 1.89 -9.17
CA TYR A 233 11.28 2.91 -10.07
C TYR A 233 12.80 2.84 -10.23
N ALA A 234 13.30 2.94 -11.47
CA ALA A 234 14.70 2.73 -11.81
C ALA A 234 15.71 3.64 -11.08
N ARG A 235 15.25 4.74 -10.48
CA ARG A 235 16.08 5.67 -9.70
C ARG A 235 15.67 5.74 -8.22
N ASP A 236 14.99 4.71 -7.72
CA ASP A 236 14.71 4.63 -6.28
C ASP A 236 16.00 4.30 -5.50
N PRO A 237 16.26 4.94 -4.36
CA PRO A 237 17.52 4.77 -3.64
C PRO A 237 17.64 3.45 -2.86
N ILE A 238 16.56 2.68 -2.67
CA ILE A 238 16.59 1.49 -1.80
C ILE A 238 16.22 0.18 -2.50
N ALA A 239 16.03 0.22 -3.82
CA ALA A 239 15.79 -0.98 -4.62
C ALA A 239 16.52 -0.90 -5.98
N HIS A 240 16.52 -2.01 -6.70
CA HIS A 240 17.28 -2.11 -7.97
C HIS A 240 16.35 -2.70 -9.05
N GLU A 241 15.31 -1.96 -9.40
CA GLU A 241 14.38 -2.35 -10.45
C GLU A 241 14.34 -1.33 -11.60
N THR A 242 13.53 -1.58 -12.61
CA THR A 242 13.70 -0.94 -13.93
C THR A 242 12.47 -0.15 -14.39
N LEU A 243 11.46 -0.01 -13.53
CA LEU A 243 10.23 0.68 -13.93
C LEU A 243 10.45 2.19 -14.08
N GLU A 244 9.77 2.76 -15.07
CA GLU A 244 9.75 4.19 -15.33
C GLU A 244 8.32 4.77 -15.11
N SER A 245 8.18 6.08 -15.19
CA SER A 245 6.90 6.77 -14.95
C SER A 245 5.76 6.22 -15.82
N GLU A 246 6.04 5.87 -17.08
CA GLU A 246 5.05 5.32 -18.01
C GLU A 246 4.55 3.93 -17.60
N ASP A 247 5.33 3.19 -16.80
CA ASP A 247 4.91 1.88 -16.30
C ASP A 247 3.86 2.01 -15.21
N PHE A 248 4.00 2.99 -14.34
CA PHE A 248 2.99 3.29 -13.32
C PHE A 248 1.70 3.83 -13.96
N HIS A 249 1.81 4.67 -15.00
CA HIS A 249 0.64 5.08 -15.78
C HIS A 249 -0.04 3.88 -16.44
N TRP A 250 0.72 3.03 -17.13
CA TRP A 250 0.22 1.81 -17.75
C TRP A 250 -0.46 0.89 -16.70
N LEU A 251 0.19 0.67 -15.56
CA LEU A 251 -0.34 -0.18 -14.48
C LEU A 251 -1.67 0.34 -13.94
N GLY A 252 -1.78 1.66 -13.73
CA GLY A 252 -3.05 2.30 -13.37
C GLY A 252 -4.14 2.02 -14.41
N GLY A 253 -3.80 2.06 -15.70
CA GLY A 253 -4.69 1.71 -16.81
C GLY A 253 -5.12 0.23 -16.81
N GLU A 254 -4.20 -0.70 -16.54
CA GLU A 254 -4.51 -2.14 -16.40
C GLU A 254 -5.48 -2.38 -15.24
N ILE A 255 -5.20 -1.82 -14.07
CA ILE A 255 -6.08 -1.95 -12.89
C ILE A 255 -7.47 -1.40 -13.19
N ARG A 256 -7.57 -0.25 -13.85
CA ARG A 256 -8.87 0.31 -14.26
C ARG A 256 -9.66 -0.62 -15.19
N ARG A 257 -8.99 -1.30 -16.13
CA ARG A 257 -9.63 -2.22 -17.08
C ARG A 257 -10.24 -3.45 -16.43
N LEU A 258 -9.85 -3.79 -15.19
CA LEU A 258 -10.43 -4.92 -14.46
C LEU A 258 -11.93 -4.73 -14.16
N GLY A 259 -12.42 -3.48 -14.15
CA GLY A 259 -13.84 -3.17 -14.01
C GLY A 259 -14.43 -3.47 -12.62
N VAL A 260 -13.59 -3.68 -11.61
CA VAL A 260 -14.00 -3.87 -10.21
C VAL A 260 -13.79 -2.59 -9.41
N PRO A 261 -14.55 -2.36 -8.33
CA PRO A 261 -14.27 -1.29 -7.37
C PRO A 261 -12.83 -1.37 -6.83
N VAL A 262 -12.09 -0.25 -6.90
CA VAL A 262 -10.67 -0.19 -6.54
C VAL A 262 -10.40 0.95 -5.58
N PHE A 263 -9.59 0.68 -4.55
CA PHE A 263 -8.91 1.69 -3.74
C PHE A 263 -7.41 1.40 -3.69
N SER A 264 -6.60 2.44 -3.66
CA SER A 264 -5.15 2.33 -3.52
C SER A 264 -4.69 3.04 -2.24
N ILE A 265 -3.64 2.54 -1.62
CA ILE A 265 -2.95 3.20 -0.50
C ILE A 265 -1.46 3.31 -0.82
N LEU A 266 -0.84 4.40 -0.39
CA LEU A 266 0.60 4.59 -0.55
C LEU A 266 1.36 3.64 0.36
N GLU A 267 2.32 2.91 -0.21
CA GLU A 267 3.35 2.16 0.51
C GLU A 267 4.73 2.82 0.30
N GLY A 268 5.68 2.13 -0.33
CA GLY A 268 7.01 2.63 -0.62
C GLY A 268 7.12 3.64 -1.76
N GLY A 269 8.35 3.94 -2.13
CA GLY A 269 8.73 4.97 -3.09
C GLY A 269 9.46 6.14 -2.41
N TYR A 270 10.76 6.22 -2.65
CA TYR A 270 11.67 7.06 -1.86
C TYR A 270 12.48 8.02 -2.72
N SER A 271 12.32 7.95 -4.05
CA SER A 271 12.94 8.89 -4.98
C SER A 271 12.30 10.28 -4.89
N ASP A 272 13.04 11.31 -5.32
CA ASP A 272 12.52 12.67 -5.40
C ASP A 272 11.42 12.82 -6.47
N GLU A 273 11.32 11.89 -7.41
CA GLU A 273 10.32 11.84 -8.46
C GLU A 273 8.98 11.21 -8.01
N LEU A 274 8.85 10.72 -6.78
CA LEU A 274 7.63 10.11 -6.27
C LEU A 274 6.34 10.90 -6.59
N PRO A 275 6.30 12.25 -6.51
CA PRO A 275 5.11 13.02 -6.89
C PRO A 275 4.66 12.81 -8.33
N GLU A 276 5.61 12.68 -9.27
CA GLU A 276 5.33 12.44 -10.70
C GLU A 276 4.89 10.99 -10.95
N LEU A 277 5.50 10.03 -10.25
CA LEU A 277 5.12 8.62 -10.36
C LEU A 277 3.68 8.40 -9.87
N ILE A 278 3.32 9.00 -8.74
CA ILE A 278 1.94 8.95 -8.23
C ILE A 278 0.98 9.64 -9.23
N LEU A 279 1.34 10.81 -9.76
CA LEU A 279 0.51 11.49 -10.76
C LEU A 279 0.32 10.63 -12.02
N ALA A 280 1.37 9.97 -12.51
CA ALA A 280 1.30 9.07 -13.66
C ALA A 280 0.34 7.89 -13.38
N TYR A 281 0.46 7.24 -12.23
CA TYR A 281 -0.45 6.18 -11.80
C TYR A 281 -1.91 6.67 -11.71
N LEU A 282 -2.15 7.84 -11.10
CA LEU A 282 -3.48 8.43 -10.97
C LEU A 282 -4.10 8.79 -12.33
N LYS A 283 -3.30 9.22 -13.32
CA LYS A 283 -3.75 9.42 -14.70
C LYS A 283 -4.21 8.09 -15.31
N GLY A 284 -3.40 7.03 -15.20
CA GLY A 284 -3.74 5.71 -15.70
C GLY A 284 -5.05 5.18 -15.12
N ILE A 285 -5.18 5.19 -13.78
CA ILE A 285 -6.39 4.68 -13.11
C ILE A 285 -7.63 5.56 -13.39
N SER A 286 -7.45 6.80 -13.83
CA SER A 286 -8.53 7.71 -14.24
C SER A 286 -8.83 7.62 -15.73
N GLY A 287 -8.01 6.92 -16.52
CA GLY A 287 -8.14 6.82 -17.98
C GLY A 287 -7.79 8.11 -18.73
N LYS A 288 -6.78 8.84 -18.25
CA LYS A 288 -6.27 10.10 -18.80
C LYS A 288 -4.88 9.91 -19.40
#